data_d952fb4c523304ab0b8d5aaea78a4c15
#
_entry.id   d952fb4c523304ab0b8d5aaea78a4c15
#
_cell.length_a   1.000
_cell.length_b   1.000
_cell.length_c   1.000
_cell.angle_alpha   90.00
_cell.angle_beta   90.00
_cell.angle_gamma   90.00
#
_symmetry.space_group_name_H-M   'P 1'
#
loop_
_entity.id
_entity.type
_entity.pdbx_description
1 polymer ?
#
loop_
_entity_poly.entity_id
_entity_poly.type
_entity_poly.pdbx_seq_one_letter_code
_entity_poly.pdbx_strand_id
1 'polypeptide(L)'
;MPAVKLLAFSGSSREESFNQRLLDHAVHAAQDSGAEIEAIRLADFNLPLYSQNLELNAFPEDAKRLKELFRTHHGFLIASPEHNGSITTLLKNAIDWVSRPTDGEAALALTGFRGKVAGLMSTSPSPFGGLRSLSHLRQILTTIQTLVVTEQVSVPLAHTAFDGPELLDTMPKQLLPPLVNRVIQLAKVSA
;
A
#
# COMPACT_ATOMS: atom_id res chain seq x y z
N MET A 1 1.34 7.09 -24.64
CA MET A 1 2.07 7.22 -23.36
C MET A 1 2.27 5.81 -22.84
N PRO A 2 3.37 5.49 -22.14
CA PRO A 2 3.53 4.18 -21.53
C PRO A 2 2.41 3.93 -20.52
N ALA A 3 2.07 2.67 -20.30
CA ALA A 3 1.07 2.29 -19.31
C ALA A 3 1.55 2.68 -17.90
N VAL A 4 0.62 3.12 -17.05
CA VAL A 4 0.93 3.40 -15.64
C VAL A 4 1.16 2.08 -14.92
N LYS A 5 2.28 1.98 -14.21
CA LYS A 5 2.60 0.81 -13.39
C LYS A 5 2.26 1.08 -11.93
N LEU A 6 1.39 0.27 -11.36
CA LEU A 6 0.98 0.36 -9.96
C LEU A 6 1.45 -0.88 -9.19
N LEU A 7 1.97 -0.66 -7.98
CA LEU A 7 2.26 -1.71 -7.03
C LEU A 7 1.11 -1.82 -6.03
N ALA A 8 0.54 -3.01 -5.86
CA ALA A 8 -0.55 -3.27 -4.93
C ALA A 8 -0.09 -4.20 -3.81
N PHE A 9 -0.37 -3.85 -2.56
CA PHE A 9 -0.01 -4.68 -1.42
C PHE A 9 -0.89 -4.43 -0.20
N SER A 10 -1.03 -5.49 0.62
CA SER A 10 -1.70 -5.40 1.91
C SER A 10 -0.68 -5.44 3.05
N GLY A 11 -0.96 -4.67 4.10
CA GLY A 11 -0.21 -4.73 5.37
C GLY A 11 -0.57 -5.94 6.25
N SER A 12 -1.31 -6.93 5.72
CA SER A 12 -1.68 -8.14 6.45
C SER A 12 -0.71 -9.28 6.17
N SER A 13 -0.33 -10.02 7.22
CA SER A 13 0.38 -11.30 7.10
C SER A 13 -0.55 -12.50 7.08
N ARG A 14 -1.86 -12.32 7.34
CA ARG A 14 -2.83 -13.42 7.40
C ARG A 14 -3.15 -13.95 6.00
N GLU A 15 -3.27 -15.27 5.85
CA GLU A 15 -3.73 -15.90 4.60
C GLU A 15 -5.17 -15.50 4.28
N GLU A 16 -6.09 -15.66 5.25
CA GLU A 16 -7.49 -15.27 5.15
C GLU A 16 -7.72 -13.80 5.54
N SER A 17 -7.10 -12.88 4.81
CA SER A 17 -7.15 -11.45 5.12
C SER A 17 -8.28 -10.75 4.38
N PHE A 18 -9.21 -10.11 5.10
CA PHE A 18 -10.20 -9.21 4.50
C PHE A 18 -9.54 -8.02 3.77
N ASN A 19 -8.41 -7.51 4.26
CA ASN A 19 -7.69 -6.45 3.56
C ASN A 19 -7.06 -6.94 2.25
N GLN A 20 -6.65 -8.21 2.17
CA GLN A 20 -6.22 -8.78 0.90
C GLN A 20 -7.39 -8.86 -0.08
N ARG A 21 -8.54 -9.36 0.36
CA ARG A 21 -9.76 -9.42 -0.47
C ARG A 21 -10.17 -8.03 -0.99
N LEU A 22 -10.12 -7.00 -0.12
CA LEU A 22 -10.41 -5.63 -0.53
C LEU A 22 -9.41 -5.12 -1.57
N LEU A 23 -8.12 -5.44 -1.39
CA LEU A 23 -7.07 -5.12 -2.35
C LEU A 23 -7.31 -5.78 -3.71
N ASP A 24 -7.74 -7.04 -3.72
CA ASP A 24 -8.01 -7.80 -4.94
C ASP A 24 -9.11 -7.12 -5.79
N HIS A 25 -10.16 -6.58 -5.14
CA HIS A 25 -11.16 -5.76 -5.84
C HIS A 25 -10.56 -4.47 -6.43
N ALA A 26 -9.64 -3.81 -5.74
CA ALA A 26 -8.95 -2.64 -6.27
C ALA A 26 -7.99 -2.99 -7.44
N VAL A 27 -7.33 -4.14 -7.37
CA VAL A 27 -6.49 -4.69 -8.45
C VAL A 27 -7.32 -4.91 -9.71
N HIS A 28 -8.48 -5.56 -9.62
CA HIS A 28 -9.39 -5.75 -10.74
C HIS A 28 -9.85 -4.40 -11.33
N ALA A 29 -10.25 -3.44 -10.50
CA ALA A 29 -10.64 -2.11 -10.96
C ALA A 29 -9.49 -1.37 -11.69
N ALA A 30 -8.23 -1.58 -11.28
CA ALA A 30 -7.07 -1.01 -11.94
C ALA A 30 -6.80 -1.67 -13.32
N GLN A 31 -6.95 -2.98 -13.41
CA GLN A 31 -6.85 -3.74 -14.66
C GLN A 31 -7.92 -3.29 -15.66
N ASP A 32 -9.16 -3.18 -15.21
CA ASP A 32 -10.29 -2.69 -16.03
C ASP A 32 -10.06 -1.26 -16.54
N SER A 33 -9.31 -0.45 -15.78
CA SER A 33 -8.92 0.92 -16.14
C SER A 33 -7.66 1.00 -17.02
N GLY A 34 -7.08 -0.15 -17.42
CA GLY A 34 -5.94 -0.25 -18.31
C GLY A 34 -4.58 0.09 -17.68
N ALA A 35 -4.43 0.03 -16.36
CA ALA A 35 -3.15 0.12 -15.69
C ALA A 35 -2.42 -1.24 -15.66
N GLU A 36 -1.09 -1.20 -15.76
CA GLU A 36 -0.27 -2.34 -15.39
C GLU A 36 -0.21 -2.41 -13.86
N ILE A 37 -0.54 -3.54 -13.28
CA ILE A 37 -0.55 -3.69 -11.83
C ILE A 37 0.19 -4.94 -11.41
N GLU A 38 1.13 -4.78 -10.48
CA GLU A 38 1.83 -5.86 -9.80
C GLU A 38 1.33 -5.96 -8.36
N ALA A 39 0.75 -7.10 -8.01
CA ALA A 39 0.28 -7.37 -6.66
C ALA A 39 1.30 -8.25 -5.92
N ILE A 40 1.73 -7.80 -4.75
CA ILE A 40 2.70 -8.51 -3.90
C ILE A 40 2.14 -8.77 -2.51
N ARG A 41 2.71 -9.75 -1.83
CA ARG A 41 2.49 -9.98 -0.40
C ARG A 41 3.73 -9.53 0.36
N LEU A 42 3.59 -8.58 1.28
CA LEU A 42 4.73 -8.13 2.11
C LEU A 42 5.32 -9.24 2.98
N ALA A 43 4.50 -10.25 3.34
CA ALA A 43 4.94 -11.39 4.13
C ALA A 43 5.91 -12.33 3.38
N ASP A 44 6.00 -12.24 2.06
CA ASP A 44 6.92 -13.05 1.25
C ASP A 44 8.35 -12.50 1.26
N PHE A 45 8.56 -11.32 1.85
CA PHE A 45 9.86 -10.70 2.04
C PHE A 45 10.33 -10.95 3.47
N ASN A 46 11.48 -11.59 3.62
CA ASN A 46 12.09 -11.85 4.93
C ASN A 46 12.78 -10.58 5.46
N LEU A 47 11.96 -9.63 5.95
CA LEU A 47 12.44 -8.36 6.48
C LEU A 47 12.67 -8.49 7.99
N PRO A 48 13.92 -8.47 8.48
CA PRO A 48 14.15 -8.33 9.92
C PRO A 48 13.54 -7.00 10.41
N LEU A 49 13.26 -6.92 11.70
CA LEU A 49 12.86 -5.63 12.28
C LEU A 49 13.94 -4.59 11.96
N TYR A 50 13.50 -3.43 11.46
CA TYR A 50 14.42 -2.36 11.08
C TYR A 50 15.36 -2.00 12.24
N SER A 51 16.61 -1.89 11.89
CA SER A 51 17.68 -1.48 12.79
C SER A 51 18.73 -0.69 12.02
N GLN A 52 19.16 0.45 12.55
CA GLN A 52 20.21 1.25 11.95
C GLN A 52 21.54 0.49 11.85
N ASN A 53 21.80 -0.43 12.79
CA ASN A 53 23.00 -1.26 12.72
C ASN A 53 22.95 -2.22 11.51
N LEU A 54 21.79 -2.80 11.20
CA LEU A 54 21.61 -3.61 10.00
C LEU A 54 21.67 -2.77 8.72
N GLU A 55 21.06 -1.59 8.72
CA GLU A 55 21.14 -0.66 7.59
C GLU A 55 22.58 -0.36 7.20
N LEU A 56 23.43 -0.08 8.17
CA LEU A 56 24.83 0.33 7.94
C LEU A 56 25.79 -0.83 7.62
N ASN A 57 25.54 -2.03 8.16
CA ASN A 57 26.51 -3.12 8.12
C ASN A 57 26.06 -4.35 7.33
N ALA A 58 24.75 -4.57 7.18
CA ALA A 58 24.20 -5.78 6.57
C ALA A 58 22.78 -5.52 6.04
N PHE A 59 22.64 -4.58 5.09
CA PHE A 59 21.33 -4.24 4.52
C PHE A 59 20.69 -5.49 3.90
N PRO A 60 19.44 -5.87 4.31
CA PRO A 60 18.83 -7.11 3.87
C PRO A 60 18.53 -7.11 2.36
N GLU A 61 18.85 -8.23 1.69
CA GLU A 61 18.61 -8.35 0.24
C GLU A 61 17.12 -8.28 -0.12
N ASP A 62 16.23 -8.83 0.71
CA ASP A 62 14.79 -8.72 0.50
C ASP A 62 14.29 -7.27 0.65
N ALA A 63 14.94 -6.46 1.48
CA ALA A 63 14.63 -5.03 1.58
C ALA A 63 15.07 -4.27 0.32
N LYS A 64 16.21 -4.61 -0.29
CA LYS A 64 16.64 -4.06 -1.58
C LYS A 64 15.67 -4.46 -2.70
N ARG A 65 15.30 -5.74 -2.75
CA ARG A 65 14.34 -6.26 -3.73
C ARG A 65 12.98 -5.56 -3.61
N LEU A 66 12.47 -5.39 -2.39
CA LEU A 66 11.23 -4.67 -2.15
C LEU A 66 11.35 -3.19 -2.55
N LYS A 67 12.45 -2.53 -2.19
CA LYS A 67 12.71 -1.14 -2.58
C LYS A 67 12.73 -0.97 -4.09
N GLU A 68 13.31 -1.90 -4.83
CA GLU A 68 13.33 -1.84 -6.31
C GLU A 68 11.92 -1.92 -6.90
N LEU A 69 11.03 -2.74 -6.34
CA LEU A 69 9.62 -2.74 -6.73
C LEU A 69 8.97 -1.38 -6.51
N PHE A 70 9.18 -0.78 -5.34
CA PHE A 70 8.66 0.57 -5.08
C PHE A 70 9.24 1.62 -6.04
N ARG A 71 10.54 1.53 -6.35
CA ARG A 71 11.23 2.46 -7.23
C ARG A 71 10.72 2.42 -8.68
N THR A 72 10.44 1.22 -9.20
CA THR A 72 10.06 1.00 -10.60
C THR A 72 8.58 1.24 -10.90
N HIS A 73 7.73 1.39 -9.87
CA HIS A 73 6.32 1.69 -10.01
C HIS A 73 6.01 3.18 -9.84
N HIS A 74 4.97 3.67 -10.50
CA HIS A 74 4.55 5.07 -10.48
C HIS A 74 3.63 5.42 -9.29
N GLY A 75 2.95 4.42 -8.73
CA GLY A 75 2.04 4.61 -7.61
C GLY A 75 1.67 3.31 -6.90
N PHE A 76 0.89 3.45 -5.83
CA PHE A 76 0.56 2.36 -4.91
C PHE A 76 -0.94 2.26 -4.66
N LEU A 77 -1.43 1.01 -4.56
CA LEU A 77 -2.72 0.69 -3.94
C LEU A 77 -2.42 -0.07 -2.64
N ILE A 78 -2.80 0.51 -1.50
CA ILE A 78 -2.40 -0.01 -0.19
C ILE A 78 -3.64 -0.34 0.65
N ALA A 79 -3.80 -1.63 1.01
CA ALA A 79 -4.78 -2.07 1.98
C ALA A 79 -4.15 -2.22 3.36
N SER A 80 -4.53 -1.34 4.30
CA SER A 80 -3.90 -1.25 5.62
C SER A 80 -4.82 -1.78 6.73
N PRO A 81 -4.56 -2.98 7.29
CA PRO A 81 -5.25 -3.40 8.49
C PRO A 81 -4.97 -2.46 9.67
N GLU A 82 -5.87 -2.47 10.65
CA GLU A 82 -5.70 -1.69 11.87
C GLU A 82 -5.28 -2.61 13.04
N HIS A 83 -4.11 -2.34 13.62
CA HIS A 83 -3.64 -2.95 14.86
C HIS A 83 -3.50 -1.87 15.94
N ASN A 84 -4.26 -2.02 17.03
CA ASN A 84 -4.22 -1.09 18.17
C ASN A 84 -4.37 0.39 17.76
N GLY A 85 -5.26 0.67 16.79
CA GLY A 85 -5.52 2.03 16.31
C GLY A 85 -4.49 2.60 15.35
N SER A 86 -3.56 1.79 14.83
CA SER A 86 -2.51 2.22 13.91
C SER A 86 -2.32 1.20 12.78
N ILE A 87 -1.33 1.43 11.91
CA ILE A 87 -0.91 0.47 10.88
C ILE A 87 -0.26 -0.76 11.53
N THR A 88 -0.17 -1.84 10.77
CA THR A 88 0.49 -3.07 11.24
C THR A 88 2.01 -2.92 11.33
N THR A 89 2.63 -3.71 12.20
CA THR A 89 4.10 -3.80 12.30
C THR A 89 4.73 -4.19 10.96
N LEU A 90 4.12 -5.14 10.23
CA LEU A 90 4.60 -5.58 8.92
C LEU A 90 4.66 -4.40 7.94
N LEU A 91 3.58 -3.64 7.82
CA LEU A 91 3.52 -2.49 6.91
C LEU A 91 4.51 -1.39 7.33
N LYS A 92 4.57 -1.08 8.63
CA LYS A 92 5.51 -0.08 9.14
C LYS A 92 6.96 -0.48 8.88
N ASN A 93 7.32 -1.73 9.16
CA ASN A 93 8.67 -2.25 8.94
C ASN A 93 9.07 -2.22 7.45
N ALA A 94 8.16 -2.60 6.55
CA ALA A 94 8.39 -2.51 5.11
C ALA A 94 8.65 -1.06 4.67
N ILE A 95 7.84 -0.10 5.14
CA ILE A 95 8.04 1.33 4.84
C ILE A 95 9.39 1.82 5.39
N ASP A 96 9.77 1.41 6.60
CA ASP A 96 11.02 1.82 7.22
C ASP A 96 12.22 1.33 6.41
N TRP A 97 12.24 0.07 5.96
CA TRP A 97 13.30 -0.44 5.11
C TRP A 97 13.35 0.23 3.74
N VAL A 98 12.21 0.32 3.04
CA VAL A 98 12.14 0.89 1.68
C VAL A 98 12.54 2.37 1.66
N SER A 99 12.31 3.10 2.76
CA SER A 99 12.67 4.52 2.85
C SER A 99 14.17 4.78 3.09
N ARG A 100 14.98 3.74 3.37
CA ARG A 100 16.42 3.92 3.60
C ARG A 100 17.20 4.07 2.32
N PRO A 101 18.29 4.86 2.30
CA PRO A 101 19.17 4.97 1.16
C PRO A 101 19.91 3.64 0.90
N THR A 102 20.15 3.32 -0.36
CA THR A 102 20.95 2.17 -0.82
C THR A 102 21.88 2.60 -1.95
N ASP A 103 22.97 1.85 -2.13
CA ASP A 103 23.83 1.93 -3.33
C ASP A 103 24.32 3.35 -3.70
N GLY A 104 24.71 4.14 -2.71
CA GLY A 104 25.23 5.50 -2.92
C GLY A 104 24.16 6.60 -3.03
N GLU A 105 22.90 6.28 -2.76
CA GLU A 105 21.84 7.29 -2.71
C GLU A 105 22.08 8.31 -1.58
N ALA A 106 21.65 9.54 -1.79
CA ALA A 106 21.65 10.56 -0.74
C ALA A 106 20.68 10.14 0.41
N ALA A 107 20.99 10.53 1.64
CA ALA A 107 20.25 10.15 2.85
C ALA A 107 18.72 10.39 2.79
N LEU A 108 18.28 11.42 2.05
CA LEU A 108 16.86 11.76 1.88
C LEU A 108 16.40 11.63 0.44
N ALA A 109 17.01 10.73 -0.34
CA ALA A 109 16.62 10.48 -1.72
C ALA A 109 15.17 9.94 -1.80
N LEU A 110 14.78 9.05 -0.88
CA LEU A 110 13.43 8.46 -0.78
C LEU A 110 12.94 7.89 -2.12
N THR A 111 13.82 7.29 -2.91
CA THR A 111 13.57 6.87 -4.30
C THR A 111 12.41 5.89 -4.45
N GLY A 112 12.08 5.14 -3.40
CA GLY A 112 10.90 4.28 -3.36
C GLY A 112 9.57 5.04 -3.16
N PHE A 113 9.59 6.31 -2.71
CA PHE A 113 8.38 7.03 -2.29
C PHE A 113 8.19 8.39 -2.92
N ARG A 114 9.28 9.17 -3.04
CA ARG A 114 9.22 10.55 -3.53
C ARG A 114 8.60 10.62 -4.93
N GLY A 115 7.59 11.49 -5.08
CA GLY A 115 6.90 11.69 -6.35
C GLY A 115 5.93 10.58 -6.74
N LYS A 116 5.78 9.54 -5.91
CA LYS A 116 4.79 8.48 -6.11
C LYS A 116 3.42 8.90 -5.63
N VAL A 117 2.38 8.23 -6.13
CA VAL A 117 0.98 8.47 -5.77
C VAL A 117 0.43 7.26 -5.04
N ALA A 118 -0.32 7.44 -3.96
CA ALA A 118 -0.90 6.33 -3.20
C ALA A 118 -2.41 6.47 -2.99
N GLY A 119 -3.15 5.40 -3.25
CA GLY A 119 -4.53 5.18 -2.85
C GLY A 119 -4.62 4.27 -1.64
N LEU A 120 -5.40 4.66 -0.64
CA LEU A 120 -5.49 3.97 0.63
C LEU A 120 -6.86 3.35 0.84
N MET A 121 -6.85 2.10 1.31
CA MET A 121 -8.06 1.39 1.70
C MET A 121 -7.84 0.56 2.96
N SER A 122 -8.91 0.25 3.67
CA SER A 122 -8.87 -0.60 4.86
C SER A 122 -10.19 -1.32 5.07
N THR A 123 -10.14 -2.46 5.70
CA THR A 123 -11.32 -3.13 6.25
C THR A 123 -11.01 -3.72 7.62
N SER A 124 -12.01 -3.75 8.48
CA SER A 124 -11.88 -4.26 9.85
C SER A 124 -13.20 -4.86 10.33
N PRO A 125 -13.18 -5.90 11.17
CA PRO A 125 -14.37 -6.35 11.89
C PRO A 125 -15.02 -5.28 12.77
N SER A 126 -14.28 -4.24 13.16
CA SER A 126 -14.80 -3.13 13.97
C SER A 126 -15.70 -2.19 13.15
N PRO A 127 -16.58 -1.41 13.79
CA PRO A 127 -17.43 -0.44 13.11
C PRO A 127 -16.65 0.74 12.48
N PHE A 128 -15.37 0.89 12.79
CA PHE A 128 -14.51 1.96 12.24
C PHE A 128 -13.83 1.59 10.92
N GLY A 129 -13.93 0.33 10.46
CA GLY A 129 -13.39 -0.09 9.17
C GLY A 129 -11.88 0.15 8.95
N GLY A 130 -11.12 0.35 10.03
CA GLY A 130 -9.68 0.66 9.96
C GLY A 130 -9.35 2.14 9.70
N LEU A 131 -10.28 3.06 9.92
CA LEU A 131 -10.11 4.49 9.63
C LEU A 131 -8.90 5.12 10.32
N ARG A 132 -8.59 4.70 11.56
CA ARG A 132 -7.42 5.21 12.31
C ARG A 132 -6.11 4.80 11.66
N SER A 133 -6.02 3.56 11.19
CA SER A 133 -4.89 3.07 10.40
C SER A 133 -4.67 3.91 9.14
N LEU A 134 -5.73 4.24 8.39
CA LEU A 134 -5.65 5.07 7.19
C LEU A 134 -5.13 6.49 7.51
N SER A 135 -5.57 7.08 8.62
CA SER A 135 -5.11 8.41 9.06
C SER A 135 -3.60 8.40 9.37
N HIS A 136 -3.12 7.38 10.10
CA HIS A 136 -1.71 7.24 10.42
C HIS A 136 -0.87 6.94 9.16
N LEU A 137 -1.36 6.06 8.27
CA LEU A 137 -0.65 5.73 7.04
C LEU A 137 -0.50 6.96 6.13
N ARG A 138 -1.57 7.77 6.00
CA ARG A 138 -1.53 9.03 5.26
C ARG A 138 -0.45 9.95 5.78
N GLN A 139 -0.35 10.14 7.09
CA GLN A 139 0.67 10.98 7.73
C GLN A 139 2.08 10.45 7.44
N ILE A 140 2.30 9.14 7.59
CA ILE A 140 3.60 8.50 7.32
C ILE A 140 4.01 8.71 5.87
N LEU A 141 3.15 8.40 4.92
CA LEU A 141 3.43 8.50 3.49
C LEU A 141 3.69 9.95 3.04
N THR A 142 2.93 10.90 3.57
CA THR A 142 3.14 12.33 3.31
C THR A 142 4.50 12.79 3.84
N THR A 143 4.92 12.32 5.01
CA THR A 143 6.24 12.63 5.60
C THR A 143 7.38 12.17 4.70
N ILE A 144 7.22 11.04 4.00
CA ILE A 144 8.22 10.51 3.04
C ILE A 144 7.91 10.91 1.58
N GLN A 145 7.15 12.00 1.41
CA GLN A 145 6.93 12.69 0.13
C GLN A 145 6.15 11.88 -0.93
N THR A 146 5.27 10.99 -0.50
CA THR A 146 4.28 10.33 -1.35
C THR A 146 3.00 11.16 -1.39
N LEU A 147 2.46 11.41 -2.59
CA LEU A 147 1.17 12.07 -2.77
C LEU A 147 0.04 11.09 -2.48
N VAL A 148 -0.63 11.23 -1.36
CA VAL A 148 -1.78 10.40 -1.01
C VAL A 148 -3.05 11.05 -1.52
N VAL A 149 -3.79 10.37 -2.40
CA VAL A 149 -5.06 10.88 -2.95
C VAL A 149 -6.09 11.14 -1.85
N THR A 150 -7.03 12.04 -2.12
CA THR A 150 -8.08 12.42 -1.16
C THR A 150 -9.13 11.32 -0.99
N GLU A 151 -9.37 10.58 -2.06
CA GLU A 151 -10.24 9.41 -2.06
C GLU A 151 -9.64 8.33 -1.16
N GLN A 152 -10.48 7.71 -0.33
CA GLN A 152 -10.11 6.54 0.47
C GLN A 152 -11.32 5.64 0.69
N VAL A 153 -11.07 4.35 0.92
CA VAL A 153 -12.13 3.37 1.17
C VAL A 153 -11.91 2.72 2.53
N SER A 154 -12.94 2.80 3.38
CA SER A 154 -13.00 2.15 4.68
C SER A 154 -14.22 1.25 4.75
N VAL A 155 -14.02 -0.05 5.01
CA VAL A 155 -15.09 -1.05 5.05
C VAL A 155 -15.24 -1.56 6.48
N PRO A 156 -16.26 -1.12 7.21
CA PRO A 156 -16.55 -1.63 8.54
C PRO A 156 -17.15 -3.04 8.49
N LEU A 157 -17.21 -3.70 9.64
CA LEU A 157 -17.88 -4.99 9.84
C LEU A 157 -17.49 -6.04 8.78
N ALA A 158 -16.19 -6.20 8.55
CA ALA A 158 -15.63 -7.03 7.48
C ALA A 158 -16.27 -8.43 7.37
N HIS A 159 -16.66 -9.03 8.50
CA HIS A 159 -17.29 -10.36 8.55
C HIS A 159 -18.69 -10.43 7.92
N THR A 160 -19.36 -9.29 7.75
CA THR A 160 -20.65 -9.17 7.05
C THR A 160 -20.54 -8.47 5.70
N ALA A 161 -19.45 -7.71 5.51
CA ALA A 161 -19.21 -7.00 4.26
C ALA A 161 -18.70 -7.90 3.13
N PHE A 162 -18.21 -9.11 3.46
CA PHE A 162 -17.72 -10.08 2.48
C PHE A 162 -18.42 -11.41 2.62
N ASP A 163 -18.71 -12.05 1.46
CA ASP A 163 -19.05 -13.46 1.35
C ASP A 163 -17.96 -14.17 0.54
N GLY A 164 -17.14 -14.99 1.21
CA GLY A 164 -15.93 -15.51 0.60
C GLY A 164 -15.04 -14.38 0.05
N PRO A 165 -14.69 -14.39 -1.23
CA PRO A 165 -13.93 -13.33 -1.87
C PRO A 165 -14.78 -12.10 -2.22
N GLU A 166 -16.10 -12.24 -2.31
CA GLU A 166 -17.01 -11.23 -2.83
C GLU A 166 -17.28 -10.12 -1.82
N LEU A 167 -17.10 -8.88 -2.21
CA LEU A 167 -17.48 -7.70 -1.42
C LEU A 167 -18.98 -7.45 -1.62
N LEU A 168 -19.79 -7.57 -0.57
CA LEU A 168 -21.24 -7.40 -0.63
C LEU A 168 -21.69 -5.95 -0.51
N ASP A 169 -20.96 -5.15 0.27
CA ASP A 169 -21.30 -3.76 0.54
C ASP A 169 -21.22 -2.91 -0.74
N THR A 170 -22.33 -2.26 -1.06
CA THR A 170 -22.48 -1.47 -2.29
C THR A 170 -21.68 -0.18 -2.25
N MET A 171 -21.55 0.48 -1.10
CA MET A 171 -20.84 1.75 -0.99
C MET A 171 -19.33 1.59 -1.27
N PRO A 172 -18.59 0.67 -0.64
CA PRO A 172 -17.19 0.43 -0.99
C PRO A 172 -17.00 0.03 -2.46
N LYS A 173 -17.90 -0.77 -3.04
CA LYS A 173 -17.87 -1.10 -4.48
C LYS A 173 -17.92 0.15 -5.35
N GLN A 174 -18.72 1.15 -4.98
CA GLN A 174 -18.82 2.41 -5.72
C GLN A 174 -17.63 3.35 -5.49
N LEU A 175 -16.96 3.27 -4.34
CA LEU A 175 -15.82 4.14 -3.98
C LEU A 175 -14.47 3.64 -4.49
N LEU A 176 -14.30 2.33 -4.72
CA LEU A 176 -13.04 1.75 -5.20
C LEU A 176 -12.65 2.27 -6.60
N PRO A 177 -13.52 2.26 -7.64
CA PRO A 177 -13.14 2.77 -8.96
C PRO A 177 -12.71 4.25 -8.97
N PRO A 178 -13.41 5.20 -8.30
CA PRO A 178 -12.93 6.58 -8.18
C PRO A 178 -11.54 6.71 -7.54
N LEU A 179 -11.27 5.96 -6.45
CA LEU A 179 -9.97 5.94 -5.80
C LEU A 179 -8.88 5.46 -6.76
N VAL A 180 -9.09 4.32 -7.41
CA VAL A 180 -8.14 3.72 -8.36
C VAL A 180 -7.89 4.66 -9.55
N ASN A 181 -8.94 5.21 -10.15
CA ASN A 181 -8.84 6.12 -11.28
C ASN A 181 -8.09 7.41 -10.91
N ARG A 182 -8.28 7.93 -9.69
CA ARG A 182 -7.53 9.08 -9.20
C ARG A 182 -6.03 8.77 -9.09
N VAL A 183 -5.66 7.60 -8.55
CA VAL A 183 -4.26 7.17 -8.49
C VAL A 183 -3.66 7.07 -9.90
N ILE A 184 -4.35 6.42 -10.83
CA ILE A 184 -3.90 6.29 -12.23
C ILE A 184 -3.73 7.65 -12.89
N GLN A 185 -4.71 8.55 -12.74
CA GLN A 185 -4.68 9.89 -13.32
C GLN A 185 -3.45 10.69 -12.85
N LEU A 186 -3.20 10.71 -11.54
CA LEU A 186 -2.09 11.49 -10.98
C LEU A 186 -0.74 10.82 -11.23
N ALA A 187 -0.66 9.49 -11.19
CA ALA A 187 0.55 8.76 -11.51
C ALA A 187 1.01 8.96 -12.97
N LYS A 188 0.09 9.21 -13.91
CA LYS A 188 0.43 9.57 -15.31
C LYS A 188 1.18 10.89 -15.44
N VAL A 189 0.98 11.79 -14.51
CA VAL A 189 1.62 13.12 -14.53
C VAL A 189 2.96 13.10 -13.80
N SER A 190 3.15 12.15 -12.88
CA SER A 190 4.36 12.00 -12.06
C SER A 190 5.37 11.00 -12.64
N ALA A 191 5.04 10.31 -13.74
CA ALA A 191 5.83 9.28 -14.40
C ALA A 191 6.92 9.85 -15.33
#